data_8d3747181b984dc39e50a86114833fb3
#
_entry.id   8d3747181b984dc39e50a86114833fb3
#
_cell.length_a   1.000
_cell.length_b   1.000
_cell.length_c   1.000
_cell.angle_alpha   90.00
_cell.angle_beta   90.00
_cell.angle_gamma   90.00
#
_symmetry.space_group_name_H-M   'P 1'
#
loop_
_entity.id
_entity.type
_entity.pdbx_description
1 polymer ?
#
loop_
_entity_poly.entity_id
_entity_poly.type
_entity_poly.pdbx_seq_one_letter_code
_entity_poly.pdbx_strand_id
1 'polypeptide(L)'
;MKSIKLKCTSADKITGFEVNNLYKGRERYDGTREVKLKCGKYLKLEKHDELQIHGSDEIFFAKFAELKTKTLKCTGLDHRNPMKKSFKLGKRYQVESGRALGGVAGYIFDEDGCRWTLFREEIGFSIADGTTFEAKYL
;
A
#
# COMPACT_ATOMS: atom_id res chain seq x y z
N MET A 1 15.85 3.81 -13.73
CA MET A 1 15.35 3.21 -12.48
C MET A 1 13.83 3.41 -12.39
N LYS A 2 13.10 2.36 -12.10
CA LYS A 2 11.62 2.38 -12.10
C LYS A 2 11.10 2.35 -10.66
N SER A 3 10.19 3.25 -10.32
CA SER A 3 9.48 3.21 -9.03
C SER A 3 8.39 2.15 -9.07
N ILE A 4 8.32 1.33 -8.02
CA ILE A 4 7.31 0.28 -7.87
C ILE A 4 6.61 0.40 -6.51
N LYS A 5 5.46 -0.24 -6.39
CA LYS A 5 4.72 -0.37 -5.14
C LYS A 5 4.71 -1.83 -4.73
N LEU A 6 5.11 -2.09 -3.50
CA LEU A 6 5.22 -3.44 -2.96
C LEU A 6 4.28 -3.60 -1.77
N LYS A 7 3.39 -4.58 -1.85
CA LYS A 7 2.51 -4.95 -0.75
C LYS A 7 3.17 -6.08 0.04
N CYS A 8 3.26 -5.92 1.36
CA CYS A 8 3.78 -6.97 2.23
C CYS A 8 2.74 -8.09 2.34
N THR A 9 3.11 -9.31 1.95
CA THR A 9 2.23 -10.47 1.99
C THR A 9 2.50 -11.38 3.18
N SER A 10 3.71 -11.33 3.72
CA SER A 10 4.13 -12.10 4.90
C SER A 10 5.33 -11.41 5.52
N ALA A 11 5.41 -11.38 6.84
CA ALA A 11 6.55 -10.78 7.53
C ALA A 11 6.70 -11.31 8.94
N ASP A 12 7.94 -11.57 9.33
CA ASP A 12 8.30 -11.78 10.73
C ASP A 12 8.22 -10.44 11.47
N LYS A 13 7.69 -10.42 12.68
CA LYS A 13 7.45 -9.19 13.45
C LYS A 13 8.70 -8.33 13.62
N ILE A 14 9.86 -8.96 13.79
CA ILE A 14 11.12 -8.27 14.01
C ILE A 14 11.59 -7.45 12.79
N THR A 15 11.07 -7.76 11.60
CA THR A 15 11.42 -7.03 10.37
C THR A 15 10.86 -5.61 10.34
N GLY A 16 9.84 -5.34 11.13
CA GLY A 16 9.18 -4.03 11.16
C GLY A 16 8.18 -3.80 10.03
N PHE A 17 8.01 -4.77 9.13
CA PHE A 17 7.02 -4.69 8.06
C PHE A 17 5.68 -5.24 8.52
N GLU A 18 4.61 -4.59 8.11
CA GLU A 18 3.24 -5.01 8.44
C GLU A 18 2.59 -5.65 7.24
N VAL A 19 2.00 -6.83 7.45
CA VAL A 19 1.27 -7.56 6.41
C VAL A 19 0.10 -6.72 5.90
N ASN A 20 -0.11 -6.74 4.59
CA ASN A 20 -1.12 -5.99 3.85
C ASN A 20 -0.83 -4.49 3.69
N ASN A 21 0.24 -3.96 4.27
CA ASN A 21 0.63 -2.58 4.02
C ASN A 21 1.42 -2.44 2.72
N LEU A 22 1.34 -1.25 2.14
CA LEU A 22 2.03 -0.91 0.90
C LEU A 22 3.32 -0.16 1.21
N TYR A 23 4.40 -0.59 0.58
CA TYR A 23 5.72 0.03 0.72
C TYR A 23 6.23 0.48 -0.63
N LYS A 24 6.99 1.58 -0.63
CA LYS A 24 7.66 2.07 -1.83
C LYS A 24 8.84 1.16 -2.15
N GLY A 25 9.07 0.93 -3.43
CA GLY A 25 10.20 0.17 -3.90
C GLY A 25 10.75 0.75 -5.19
N ARG A 26 11.82 0.15 -5.68
CA ARG A 26 12.41 0.51 -6.96
C ARG A 26 12.97 -0.72 -7.66
N GLU A 27 12.97 -0.68 -8.97
CA GLU A 27 13.58 -1.70 -9.81
C GLU A 27 14.73 -1.06 -10.58
N ARG A 28 15.92 -1.63 -10.44
CA ARG A 28 17.12 -1.18 -11.13
C ARG A 28 17.13 -1.68 -12.58
N TYR A 29 17.99 -1.12 -13.41
CA TYR A 29 18.13 -1.50 -14.82
C TYR A 29 18.53 -2.97 -15.01
N ASP A 30 19.20 -3.56 -14.03
CA ASP A 30 19.60 -4.98 -14.06
C ASP A 30 18.51 -5.94 -13.59
N GLY A 31 17.32 -5.40 -13.24
CA GLY A 31 16.21 -6.19 -12.73
C GLY A 31 16.19 -6.38 -11.21
N THR A 32 17.21 -5.90 -10.50
CA THR A 32 17.26 -5.95 -9.03
C THR A 32 16.16 -5.07 -8.44
N ARG A 33 15.39 -5.62 -7.51
CA ARG A 33 14.30 -4.90 -6.83
C ARG A 33 14.67 -4.64 -5.38
N GLU A 34 14.25 -3.48 -4.88
CA GLU A 34 14.54 -3.03 -3.54
C GLU A 34 13.30 -2.45 -2.89
N VAL A 35 13.16 -2.62 -1.57
CA VAL A 35 12.09 -2.02 -0.77
C VAL A 35 12.65 -0.89 0.08
N LYS A 36 11.90 0.20 0.22
CA LYS A 36 12.29 1.37 1.00
C LYS A 36 11.85 1.22 2.45
N LEU A 37 12.78 1.44 3.37
CA LEU A 37 12.50 1.52 4.81
C LEU A 37 12.00 2.92 5.19
N LYS A 38 11.39 3.03 6.38
CA LYS A 38 10.92 4.32 6.92
C LYS A 38 12.05 5.34 7.07
N CYS A 39 13.27 4.88 7.35
CA CYS A 39 14.46 5.74 7.44
C CYS A 39 14.98 6.24 6.10
N GLY A 40 14.40 5.80 4.99
CA GLY A 40 14.80 6.19 3.63
C GLY A 40 15.79 5.25 2.96
N LYS A 41 16.33 4.28 3.66
CA LYS A 41 17.23 3.28 3.09
C LYS A 41 16.45 2.26 2.25
N TYR A 42 17.11 1.73 1.22
CA TYR A 42 16.58 0.65 0.40
C TYR A 42 17.28 -0.65 0.73
N LEU A 43 16.51 -1.72 0.85
CA LEU A 43 17.03 -3.07 1.04
C LEU A 43 16.74 -3.91 -0.19
N LYS A 44 17.75 -4.65 -0.64
CA LYS A 44 17.65 -5.55 -1.78
C LYS A 44 16.71 -6.72 -1.47
N LEU A 45 15.82 -7.01 -2.42
CA LEU A 45 14.97 -8.19 -2.36
C LEU A 45 15.64 -9.35 -3.08
N GLU A 46 15.53 -10.53 -2.47
CA GLU A 46 15.98 -11.76 -3.07
C GLU A 46 14.93 -12.32 -4.04
N LYS A 47 15.15 -13.52 -4.54
CA LYS A 47 14.24 -14.20 -5.45
C LYS A 47 12.79 -14.16 -4.96
N HIS A 48 11.84 -13.92 -5.85
CA HIS A 48 10.40 -13.82 -5.53
C HIS A 48 10.03 -12.68 -4.58
N ASP A 49 10.78 -11.58 -4.64
CA ASP A 49 10.57 -10.38 -3.81
C ASP A 49 10.58 -10.68 -2.32
N GLU A 50 11.46 -11.55 -1.90
CA GLU A 50 11.67 -11.90 -0.51
C GLU A 50 12.81 -11.09 0.09
N LEU A 51 12.55 -10.46 1.23
CA LEU A 51 13.58 -9.79 2.02
C LEU A 51 14.09 -10.75 3.08
N GLN A 52 15.41 -10.88 3.18
CA GLN A 52 16.07 -11.67 4.21
C GLN A 52 16.91 -10.76 5.10
N ILE A 53 16.66 -10.79 6.40
CA ILE A 53 17.43 -10.05 7.39
C ILE A 53 18.19 -11.05 8.24
N HIS A 54 19.51 -10.99 8.17
CA HIS A 54 20.39 -11.90 8.89
C HIS A 54 20.66 -11.38 10.32
N GLY A 55 20.14 -12.12 11.33
CA GLY A 55 20.49 -11.91 12.72
C GLY A 55 21.71 -12.74 13.11
N SER A 56 22.08 -12.72 14.39
CA SER A 56 23.25 -13.48 14.89
C SER A 56 23.07 -14.99 14.75
N ASP A 57 21.86 -15.52 14.98
CA ASP A 57 21.56 -16.94 14.95
C ASP A 57 20.37 -17.32 14.08
N GLU A 58 19.66 -16.34 13.52
CA GLU A 58 18.44 -16.56 12.78
C GLU A 58 18.36 -15.69 11.52
N ILE A 59 17.55 -16.12 10.57
CA ILE A 59 17.22 -15.33 9.39
C ILE A 59 15.74 -14.96 9.48
N PHE A 60 15.45 -13.67 9.38
CA PHE A 60 14.08 -13.16 9.38
C PHE A 60 13.64 -12.83 7.97
N PHE A 61 12.38 -13.10 7.65
CA PHE A 61 11.84 -12.96 6.31
C PHE A 61 10.69 -11.98 6.24
N ALA A 62 10.62 -11.25 5.14
CA ALA A 62 9.44 -10.51 4.73
C ALA A 62 9.23 -10.77 3.24
N LYS A 63 8.00 -11.02 2.83
CA LYS A 63 7.65 -11.26 1.44
C LYS A 63 6.78 -10.14 0.91
N PHE A 64 6.98 -9.79 -0.35
CA PHE A 64 6.28 -8.71 -1.01
C PHE A 64 5.72 -9.18 -2.35
N ALA A 65 4.68 -8.49 -2.81
CA ALA A 65 4.15 -8.65 -4.15
C ALA A 65 4.01 -7.26 -4.77
N GLU A 66 4.42 -7.10 -6.02
CA GLU A 66 4.24 -5.85 -6.72
C GLU A 66 2.76 -5.59 -6.95
N LEU A 67 2.30 -4.41 -6.56
CA LEU A 67 0.92 -3.98 -6.75
C LEU A 67 0.84 -3.17 -8.04
N LYS A 68 0.37 -3.81 -9.11
CA LYS A 68 0.13 -3.19 -10.43
C LYS A 68 -1.33 -2.83 -10.53
N THR A 69 -1.72 -1.74 -9.88
CA THR A 69 -3.12 -1.41 -9.79
C THR A 69 -3.44 -0.01 -10.26
N LYS A 70 -4.73 0.23 -10.43
CA LYS A 70 -5.28 1.52 -10.73
C LYS A 70 -5.16 2.44 -9.53
N THR A 71 -5.30 3.73 -9.76
CA THR A 71 -5.35 4.74 -8.70
C THR A 71 -6.71 5.40 -8.69
N LEU A 72 -7.13 5.87 -7.51
CA LEU A 72 -8.30 6.74 -7.36
C LEU A 72 -7.87 8.07 -6.75
N LYS A 73 -8.48 9.15 -7.25
CA LYS A 73 -8.24 10.49 -6.76
C LYS A 73 -9.12 10.77 -5.56
N CYS A 74 -8.54 11.31 -4.49
CA CYS A 74 -9.29 11.76 -3.32
C CYS A 74 -10.08 13.02 -3.66
N THR A 75 -11.41 12.97 -3.49
CA THR A 75 -12.33 14.06 -3.82
C THR A 75 -12.92 14.76 -2.60
N GLY A 76 -12.83 14.17 -1.42
CA GLY A 76 -13.34 14.77 -0.19
C GLY A 76 -12.67 14.19 1.03
N LEU A 77 -12.45 15.03 2.04
CA LEU A 77 -11.84 14.63 3.30
C LEU A 77 -12.89 14.56 4.41
N ASP A 78 -12.57 13.82 5.48
CA ASP A 78 -13.41 13.78 6.66
C ASP A 78 -13.40 15.12 7.37
N HIS A 79 -14.52 15.82 7.34
CA HIS A 79 -14.68 17.13 8.00
C HIS A 79 -14.74 17.03 9.52
N ARG A 80 -14.98 15.84 10.06
CA ARG A 80 -15.08 15.62 11.52
C ARG A 80 -13.72 15.53 12.18
N ASN A 81 -12.67 15.27 11.41
CA ASN A 81 -11.31 15.18 11.92
C ASN A 81 -10.31 15.82 10.95
N PRO A 82 -10.27 17.17 10.88
CA PRO A 82 -9.41 17.87 9.93
C PRO A 82 -7.91 17.68 10.19
N MET A 83 -7.54 17.16 11.35
CA MET A 83 -6.14 16.86 11.69
C MET A 83 -5.67 15.52 11.15
N LYS A 84 -6.57 14.67 10.70
CA LYS A 84 -6.24 13.38 10.14
C LYS A 84 -5.74 13.52 8.71
N LYS A 85 -4.48 13.15 8.48
CA LYS A 85 -3.78 13.33 7.20
C LYS A 85 -3.48 12.02 6.46
N SER A 86 -4.33 11.01 6.61
CA SER A 86 -4.18 9.74 5.90
C SER A 86 -4.32 9.90 4.39
N PHE A 87 -5.13 10.86 3.94
CA PHE A 87 -5.34 11.18 2.53
C PHE A 87 -5.31 12.70 2.32
N LYS A 88 -4.85 13.10 1.12
CA LYS A 88 -4.81 14.52 0.70
C LYS A 88 -5.76 14.74 -0.46
N LEU A 89 -6.53 15.82 -0.39
CA LEU A 89 -7.45 16.20 -1.45
C LEU A 89 -6.71 16.38 -2.78
N GLY A 90 -7.25 15.79 -3.84
CA GLY A 90 -6.69 15.90 -5.18
C GLY A 90 -5.53 14.96 -5.49
N LYS A 91 -5.03 14.23 -4.51
CA LYS A 91 -3.96 13.26 -4.71
C LYS A 91 -4.52 11.88 -5.10
N ARG A 92 -3.75 11.13 -5.87
CA ARG A 92 -4.12 9.78 -6.28
C ARG A 92 -3.49 8.74 -5.36
N TYR A 93 -4.24 7.67 -5.08
CA TYR A 93 -3.82 6.57 -4.21
C TYR A 93 -4.04 5.23 -4.88
N GLN A 94 -3.14 4.29 -4.63
CA GLN A 94 -3.22 2.94 -5.15
C GLN A 94 -4.42 2.20 -4.56
N VAL A 95 -5.13 1.45 -5.41
CA VAL A 95 -6.25 0.60 -5.02
C VAL A 95 -5.97 -0.84 -5.40
N GLU A 96 -6.46 -1.75 -4.55
CA GLU A 96 -6.45 -3.18 -4.78
C GLU A 96 -7.90 -3.63 -4.91
N SER A 97 -8.24 -4.25 -6.04
CA SER A 97 -9.57 -4.81 -6.23
C SER A 97 -9.77 -6.01 -5.31
N GLY A 98 -10.87 -6.02 -4.58
CA GLY A 98 -11.22 -7.12 -3.70
C GLY A 98 -12.41 -7.89 -4.23
N ARG A 99 -12.50 -9.18 -3.89
CA ARG A 99 -13.73 -9.94 -4.03
C ARG A 99 -14.60 -9.57 -2.85
N ALA A 100 -15.63 -8.80 -3.10
CA ALA A 100 -16.40 -8.26 -2.01
C ALA A 100 -17.82 -8.79 -1.97
N LEU A 101 -18.23 -9.09 -0.77
CA LEU A 101 -19.63 -9.28 -0.43
C LEU A 101 -20.18 -7.92 0.03
N GLY A 102 -21.37 -7.57 -0.43
CA GLY A 102 -22.01 -6.31 -0.08
C GLY A 102 -21.41 -5.10 -0.81
N GLY A 103 -21.28 -3.97 -0.14
CA GLY A 103 -20.83 -2.71 -0.72
C GLY A 103 -19.33 -2.52 -0.82
N VAL A 104 -18.54 -3.52 -0.48
CA VAL A 104 -17.07 -3.43 -0.52
C VAL A 104 -16.58 -3.54 -1.96
N ALA A 105 -15.82 -2.54 -2.43
CA ALA A 105 -15.27 -2.52 -3.78
C ALA A 105 -13.82 -3.01 -3.83
N GLY A 106 -13.13 -2.98 -2.71
CA GLY A 106 -11.73 -3.36 -2.62
C GLY A 106 -11.04 -2.67 -1.47
N TYR A 107 -9.78 -2.29 -1.68
CA TYR A 107 -8.95 -1.65 -0.66
C TYR A 107 -8.18 -0.47 -1.26
N ILE A 108 -7.90 0.53 -0.44
CA ILE A 108 -7.09 1.68 -0.83
C ILE A 108 -5.99 1.92 0.20
N PHE A 109 -4.83 2.39 -0.25
CA PHE A 109 -3.67 2.61 0.61
C PHE A 109 -3.44 4.10 0.83
N ASP A 110 -3.27 4.50 2.09
CA ASP A 110 -3.09 5.90 2.48
C ASP A 110 -1.64 6.40 2.30
N GLU A 111 -1.36 7.60 2.81
CA GLU A 111 -0.03 8.21 2.73
C GLU A 111 1.07 7.37 3.39
N ASP A 112 0.72 6.61 4.42
CA ASP A 112 1.63 5.74 5.16
C ASP A 112 1.68 4.32 4.62
N GLY A 113 0.92 4.02 3.57
CA GLY A 113 0.80 2.69 2.99
C GLY A 113 -0.15 1.77 3.75
N CYS A 114 -0.90 2.28 4.72
CA CYS A 114 -1.89 1.51 5.45
C CYS A 114 -3.11 1.23 4.59
N ARG A 115 -3.64 0.02 4.70
CA ARG A 115 -4.77 -0.45 3.91
C ARG A 115 -6.09 -0.08 4.56
N TRP A 116 -6.99 0.52 3.77
CA TRP A 116 -8.36 0.83 4.18
C TRP A 116 -9.34 0.06 3.30
N THR A 117 -10.44 -0.39 3.88
CA THR A 117 -11.53 -0.98 3.11
C THR A 117 -12.26 0.10 2.33
N LEU A 118 -12.39 -0.12 1.02
CA LEU A 118 -13.04 0.82 0.11
C LEU A 118 -14.48 0.38 -0.14
N PHE A 119 -15.43 1.27 0.15
CA PHE A 119 -16.85 1.02 -0.04
C PHE A 119 -17.37 1.71 -1.28
N ARG A 120 -18.29 1.04 -1.98
CA ARG A 120 -18.94 1.60 -3.15
C ARG A 120 -20.10 2.49 -2.71
N GLU A 121 -20.11 3.73 -3.20
CA GLU A 121 -21.16 4.70 -2.96
C GLU A 121 -21.97 4.94 -4.24
N GLU A 122 -23.05 5.71 -4.13
CA GLU A 122 -23.88 6.09 -5.26
C GLU A 122 -23.07 6.87 -6.31
N ILE A 123 -22.19 7.77 -5.83
CA ILE A 123 -21.25 8.49 -6.68
C ILE A 123 -19.84 8.29 -6.10
N GLY A 124 -19.05 7.42 -6.73
CA GLY A 124 -17.67 7.17 -6.32
C GLY A 124 -17.53 6.15 -5.21
N PHE A 125 -16.55 6.38 -4.36
CA PHE A 125 -16.16 5.45 -3.30
C PHE A 125 -15.89 6.20 -2.00
N SER A 126 -15.96 5.49 -0.88
CA SER A 126 -15.65 6.04 0.45
C SER A 126 -14.94 5.03 1.33
N ILE A 127 -14.35 5.52 2.42
CA ILE A 127 -13.79 4.68 3.48
C ILE A 127 -14.47 5.02 4.82
N ALA A 128 -14.19 4.23 5.84
CA ALA A 128 -14.89 4.31 7.13
C ALA A 128 -14.80 5.68 7.82
N ASP A 129 -13.76 6.48 7.56
CA ASP A 129 -13.60 7.81 8.15
C ASP A 129 -14.36 8.93 7.42
N GLY A 130 -15.08 8.60 6.35
CA GLY A 130 -15.82 9.59 5.56
C GLY A 130 -15.07 10.20 4.38
N THR A 131 -13.80 9.88 4.20
CA THR A 131 -13.03 10.30 3.02
C THR A 131 -13.63 9.69 1.76
N THR A 132 -13.78 10.49 0.71
CA THR A 132 -14.40 10.08 -0.56
C THR A 132 -13.42 10.11 -1.72
N PHE A 133 -13.70 9.30 -2.72
CA PHE A 133 -12.86 9.13 -3.91
C PHE A 133 -13.69 9.22 -5.18
N GLU A 134 -13.03 9.53 -6.30
CA GLU A 134 -13.69 9.72 -7.60
C GLU A 134 -14.47 8.48 -8.08
N ALA A 135 -15.52 8.72 -8.86
CA ALA A 135 -16.28 7.67 -9.52
C ALA A 135 -15.49 7.15 -10.72
N LYS A 136 -14.79 6.03 -10.53
CA LYS A 136 -13.99 5.42 -11.57
C LYS A 136 -14.09 3.90 -11.47
N TYR A 137 -13.88 3.20 -12.57
CA TYR A 137 -13.87 1.75 -12.56
C TYR A 137 -12.72 1.17 -11.78
N LEU A 138 -13.03 0.18 -10.99
CA LEU A 138 -12.06 -0.71 -10.38
C LEU A 138 -12.04 -2.05 -11.10
#